data_c5ab6a429a510f4c99179547f37fe644
#
_entry.id   c5ab6a429a510f4c99179547f37fe644
#
_cell.length_a   1.000
_cell.length_b   1.000
_cell.length_c   1.000
_cell.angle_alpha   90.00
_cell.angle_beta   90.00
_cell.angle_gamma   90.00
#
_symmetry.space_group_name_H-M   'P 1'
#
loop_
_entity.id
_entity.type
_entity.pdbx_description
1 polymer ?
#
loop_
_entity_poly.entity_id
_entity_poly.type
_entity_poly.pdbx_seq_one_letter_code
_entity_poly.pdbx_strand_id
1 'polypeptide(L)'
;MPVIQGRTRKQLRQSIGYNLGAISTGTTYDAGSTTTLISLTFTGGDDNHNGKWVVVFDTSNSDSAETRLVSDYTASAYRLTLGQALSFSTVAGDTYELWDSPYSPDAIHDFINQSIISITGNAYDPIENLELHGDGHQARFDIPSNISMIRKIEYRDKVSATRIHACNATFDEKTDGDFTQSLDTKDKKQGSQALKMVIAAGASAGDFVTDSITSKDISKYDYIEMWVKSTVATSAGNLKLLLDDTASCGSPLETLSIPALSANTWTFVRMALSNPNTDTAIISVGLEYDSDLGACTVWIDDISAVENDTAEWVTLTRRLWRIDKESRDLVLVRDGQDEVGYSLMKITGGDKPALLTSDSATTEVDENFIIANATNLALISTSGGPATDPDAKRQLSAYWAAVAERARRALPLLVNVRQVE
;
A
#
# COMPACT_ATOMS: atom_id res chain seq x y z
N MET A 1 9.45 -6.37 -12.98
CA MET A 1 9.10 -5.63 -14.22
C MET A 1 9.40 -4.18 -13.97
N PRO A 2 9.93 -3.40 -14.93
CA PRO A 2 10.06 -1.97 -14.71
C PRO A 2 8.66 -1.42 -14.46
N VAL A 3 8.50 -0.65 -13.39
CA VAL A 3 7.29 0.13 -13.11
C VAL A 3 7.15 1.10 -14.29
N ILE A 4 6.19 0.87 -15.18
CA ILE A 4 5.81 1.86 -16.19
C ILE A 4 5.22 2.98 -15.35
N GLN A 5 5.93 4.12 -15.23
CA GLN A 5 5.35 5.31 -14.63
C GLN A 5 4.17 5.71 -15.50
N GLY A 6 2.97 5.45 -15.02
CA GLY A 6 1.74 5.84 -15.70
C GLY A 6 1.63 7.37 -15.78
N ARG A 7 0.78 7.85 -16.68
CA ARG A 7 0.51 9.30 -16.79
C ARG A 7 -0.16 9.83 -15.52
N THR A 8 0.16 11.08 -15.22
CA THR A 8 -0.52 11.82 -14.15
C THR A 8 -1.98 12.16 -14.56
N ARG A 9 -2.84 12.43 -13.57
CA ARG A 9 -4.22 12.88 -13.84
C ARG A 9 -4.25 14.11 -14.74
N LYS A 10 -3.34 15.08 -14.53
CA LYS A 10 -3.16 16.24 -15.40
C LYS A 10 -2.90 15.84 -16.85
N GLN A 11 -1.96 14.93 -17.09
CA GLN A 11 -1.61 14.49 -18.45
C GLN A 11 -2.75 13.71 -19.12
N LEU A 12 -3.47 12.87 -18.37
CA LEU A 12 -4.66 12.16 -18.85
C LEU A 12 -5.75 13.15 -19.24
N ARG A 13 -6.07 14.12 -18.37
CA ARG A 13 -7.07 15.18 -18.62
C ARG A 13 -6.72 15.96 -19.88
N GLN A 14 -5.48 16.40 -20.04
CA GLN A 14 -5.03 17.10 -21.24
C GLN A 14 -5.19 16.26 -22.50
N SER A 15 -4.81 14.98 -22.48
CA SER A 15 -4.97 14.08 -23.61
C SER A 15 -6.42 13.90 -24.01
N ILE A 16 -7.33 13.77 -23.05
CA ILE A 16 -8.77 13.69 -23.28
C ILE A 16 -9.28 15.01 -23.88
N GLY A 17 -8.87 16.14 -23.33
CA GLY A 17 -9.24 17.47 -23.82
C GLY A 17 -8.82 17.70 -25.28
N TYR A 18 -7.61 17.27 -25.66
CA TYR A 18 -7.16 17.33 -27.04
C TYR A 18 -7.97 16.40 -27.97
N ASN A 19 -8.32 15.21 -27.52
CA ASN A 19 -9.18 14.29 -28.29
C ASN A 19 -10.59 14.83 -28.51
N LEU A 20 -11.08 15.62 -27.55
CA LEU A 20 -12.39 16.31 -27.65
C LEU A 20 -12.31 17.61 -28.48
N GLY A 21 -11.10 18.12 -28.77
CA GLY A 21 -10.91 19.44 -29.36
C GLY A 21 -11.38 20.58 -28.45
N ALA A 22 -11.40 20.35 -27.13
CA ALA A 22 -12.05 21.20 -26.14
C ALA A 22 -11.07 21.92 -25.21
N ILE A 23 -9.78 21.79 -25.40
CA ILE A 23 -8.76 22.39 -24.53
C ILE A 23 -7.76 23.23 -25.34
N SER A 24 -7.37 24.36 -24.75
CA SER A 24 -6.16 25.09 -25.11
C SER A 24 -5.31 25.30 -23.85
N THR A 25 -4.00 25.19 -23.99
CA THR A 25 -3.06 25.38 -22.87
C THR A 25 -2.18 26.58 -23.15
N GLY A 26 -1.75 27.26 -22.10
CA GLY A 26 -0.88 28.42 -22.24
C GLY A 26 -0.20 28.79 -20.93
N THR A 27 0.49 29.91 -20.98
CA THR A 27 1.21 30.48 -19.85
C THR A 27 0.79 31.94 -19.70
N THR A 28 0.64 32.41 -18.47
CA THR A 28 0.37 33.80 -18.16
C THR A 28 1.54 34.67 -18.62
N TYR A 29 1.22 35.79 -19.25
CA TYR A 29 2.20 36.76 -19.73
C TYR A 29 2.56 37.78 -18.64
N ASP A 30 1.59 38.18 -17.84
CA ASP A 30 1.75 39.20 -16.82
C ASP A 30 1.08 38.81 -15.51
N ALA A 31 1.42 39.48 -14.44
CA ALA A 31 0.79 39.28 -13.15
C ALA A 31 -0.69 39.70 -13.19
N GLY A 32 -1.55 38.84 -12.71
CA GLY A 32 -2.97 39.13 -12.51
C GLY A 32 -3.28 39.33 -11.03
N SER A 33 -4.37 38.77 -10.61
CA SER A 33 -4.82 38.79 -9.22
C SER A 33 -5.44 37.42 -8.86
N THR A 34 -6.05 37.31 -7.71
CA THR A 34 -6.84 36.13 -7.36
C THR A 34 -8.05 35.90 -8.26
N THR A 35 -8.50 36.94 -8.99
CA THR A 35 -9.68 36.87 -9.87
C THR A 35 -9.38 37.15 -11.34
N THR A 36 -8.14 37.40 -11.72
CA THR A 36 -7.79 37.74 -13.10
C THR A 36 -6.58 36.97 -13.60
N LEU A 37 -6.58 36.62 -14.87
CA LEU A 37 -5.52 35.90 -15.57
C LEU A 37 -5.23 36.60 -16.90
N ILE A 38 -3.97 36.92 -17.17
CA ILE A 38 -3.56 37.69 -18.36
C ILE A 38 -2.64 36.82 -19.23
N SER A 39 -3.02 36.62 -20.50
CA SER A 39 -2.18 35.88 -21.44
C SER A 39 -2.40 36.36 -22.89
N LEU A 40 -1.31 36.58 -23.60
CA LEU A 40 -1.33 36.97 -25.03
C LEU A 40 -1.89 35.88 -25.96
N THR A 41 -2.07 34.66 -25.45
CA THR A 41 -2.67 33.57 -26.23
C THR A 41 -4.18 33.61 -26.26
N PHE A 42 -4.83 34.44 -25.41
CA PHE A 42 -6.28 34.68 -25.49
C PHE A 42 -6.59 35.53 -26.71
N THR A 43 -7.35 34.98 -27.63
CA THR A 43 -7.71 35.60 -28.89
C THR A 43 -9.22 35.70 -29.05
N GLY A 44 -9.66 36.56 -29.95
CA GLY A 44 -11.09 36.83 -30.21
C GLY A 44 -11.52 38.17 -29.71
N GLY A 45 -12.78 38.49 -29.94
CA GLY A 45 -13.42 39.73 -29.43
C GLY A 45 -13.74 39.62 -27.94
N ASP A 46 -14.19 40.72 -27.36
CA ASP A 46 -14.73 40.75 -25.98
C ASP A 46 -15.76 39.62 -25.80
N ASP A 47 -15.83 39.07 -24.63
CA ASP A 47 -16.72 37.97 -24.23
C ASP A 47 -16.44 36.60 -24.88
N ASN A 48 -15.49 36.48 -25.80
CA ASN A 48 -15.23 35.23 -26.54
C ASN A 48 -14.89 34.01 -25.64
N HIS A 49 -14.47 34.26 -24.42
CA HIS A 49 -14.13 33.21 -23.48
C HIS A 49 -15.08 33.07 -22.30
N ASN A 50 -16.18 33.86 -22.30
CA ASN A 50 -17.20 33.80 -21.24
C ASN A 50 -17.86 32.42 -21.18
N GLY A 51 -18.04 31.89 -19.97
CA GLY A 51 -18.63 30.58 -19.75
C GLY A 51 -17.67 29.38 -20.00
N LYS A 52 -16.41 29.63 -20.36
CA LYS A 52 -15.37 28.59 -20.41
C LYS A 52 -14.85 28.28 -19.01
N TRP A 53 -14.30 27.09 -18.83
CA TRP A 53 -13.60 26.72 -17.62
C TRP A 53 -12.09 26.97 -17.77
N VAL A 54 -11.45 27.41 -16.72
CA VAL A 54 -9.99 27.53 -16.67
C VAL A 54 -9.44 26.80 -15.46
N VAL A 55 -8.41 26.00 -15.67
CA VAL A 55 -7.57 25.42 -14.60
C VAL A 55 -6.29 26.23 -14.55
N VAL A 56 -5.95 26.81 -13.42
CA VAL A 56 -4.74 27.62 -13.22
C VAL A 56 -3.81 26.85 -12.29
N PHE A 57 -2.55 26.76 -12.68
CA PHE A 57 -1.50 26.09 -11.93
C PHE A 57 -0.54 27.13 -11.38
N ASP A 58 -0.42 27.16 -10.06
CA ASP A 58 0.56 27.99 -9.37
C ASP A 58 1.98 27.45 -9.61
N THR A 59 2.85 28.24 -10.24
CA THR A 59 4.25 27.84 -10.48
C THR A 59 5.08 27.74 -9.21
N SER A 60 4.67 28.42 -8.15
CA SER A 60 5.32 28.36 -6.83
C SER A 60 4.92 27.10 -6.04
N ASN A 61 3.80 26.47 -6.40
CA ASN A 61 3.26 25.25 -5.79
C ASN A 61 2.68 24.34 -6.86
N SER A 62 3.50 23.45 -7.41
CA SER A 62 3.18 22.58 -8.55
C SER A 62 1.96 21.66 -8.34
N ASP A 63 1.53 21.45 -7.11
CA ASP A 63 0.36 20.64 -6.76
C ASP A 63 -0.91 21.48 -6.57
N SER A 64 -0.80 22.81 -6.60
CA SER A 64 -1.92 23.73 -6.47
C SER A 64 -2.51 24.03 -7.85
N ALA A 65 -3.59 23.34 -8.19
CA ALA A 65 -4.36 23.60 -9.39
C ALA A 65 -5.80 23.93 -9.01
N GLU A 66 -6.33 25.05 -9.49
CA GLU A 66 -7.69 25.45 -9.19
C GLU A 66 -8.49 25.68 -10.46
N THR A 67 -9.70 25.13 -10.47
CA THR A 67 -10.67 25.25 -11.57
C THR A 67 -11.64 26.40 -11.29
N ARG A 68 -11.80 27.31 -12.25
CA ARG A 68 -12.76 28.41 -12.17
C ARG A 68 -13.51 28.59 -13.48
N LEU A 69 -14.70 29.13 -13.37
CA LEU A 69 -15.48 29.57 -14.53
C LEU A 69 -15.03 30.98 -14.93
N VAL A 70 -14.86 31.22 -16.21
CA VAL A 70 -14.60 32.55 -16.76
C VAL A 70 -15.90 33.32 -16.80
N SER A 71 -15.99 34.42 -16.07
CA SER A 71 -17.16 35.30 -16.03
C SER A 71 -17.12 36.40 -17.09
N ASP A 72 -15.90 36.83 -17.47
CA ASP A 72 -15.71 37.90 -18.43
C ASP A 72 -14.35 37.76 -19.14
N TYR A 73 -14.29 38.18 -20.41
CA TYR A 73 -13.06 38.32 -21.16
C TYR A 73 -12.94 39.70 -21.77
N THR A 74 -11.90 40.44 -21.45
CA THR A 74 -11.56 41.75 -21.99
C THR A 74 -10.47 41.60 -23.05
N ALA A 75 -10.81 41.67 -24.33
CA ALA A 75 -9.86 41.45 -25.44
C ALA A 75 -8.74 42.48 -25.50
N SER A 76 -9.03 43.76 -25.22
CA SER A 76 -8.03 44.84 -25.23
C SER A 76 -6.95 44.69 -24.17
N ALA A 77 -7.18 43.92 -23.10
CA ALA A 77 -6.27 43.64 -22.01
C ALA A 77 -5.76 42.19 -21.99
N TYR A 78 -6.18 41.34 -22.93
CA TYR A 78 -5.90 39.90 -22.96
C TYR A 78 -6.19 39.22 -21.61
N ARG A 79 -7.28 39.64 -20.94
CA ARG A 79 -7.57 39.32 -19.55
C ARG A 79 -8.87 38.54 -19.40
N LEU A 80 -8.75 37.37 -18.73
CA LEU A 80 -9.89 36.64 -18.19
C LEU A 80 -10.22 37.15 -16.78
N THR A 81 -11.49 37.31 -16.48
CA THR A 81 -12.00 37.54 -15.14
C THR A 81 -12.70 36.26 -14.67
N LEU A 82 -12.37 35.81 -13.49
CA LEU A 82 -12.87 34.55 -12.90
C LEU A 82 -14.12 34.82 -12.07
N GLY A 83 -15.11 33.94 -12.17
CA GLY A 83 -16.36 34.06 -11.40
C GLY A 83 -16.17 33.88 -9.89
N GLN A 84 -15.07 33.24 -9.47
CA GLN A 84 -14.68 33.08 -8.08
C GLN A 84 -13.16 33.28 -7.96
N ALA A 85 -12.74 33.78 -6.80
CA ALA A 85 -11.31 33.98 -6.54
C ALA A 85 -10.55 32.64 -6.43
N LEU A 86 -9.30 32.66 -6.89
CA LEU A 86 -8.29 31.63 -6.58
C LEU A 86 -7.78 31.82 -5.14
N SER A 87 -7.21 30.80 -4.56
CA SER A 87 -6.51 30.89 -3.25
C SER A 87 -5.15 31.60 -3.35
N PHE A 88 -4.65 31.80 -4.56
CA PHE A 88 -3.39 32.49 -4.88
C PHE A 88 -3.58 33.59 -5.94
N SER A 89 -2.67 34.53 -6.01
CA SER A 89 -2.62 35.52 -7.09
C SER A 89 -1.83 34.96 -8.25
N THR A 90 -2.34 35.14 -9.47
CA THR A 90 -1.64 34.71 -10.68
C THR A 90 -0.39 35.59 -10.93
N VAL A 91 0.70 34.94 -11.33
CA VAL A 91 1.93 35.59 -11.69
C VAL A 91 2.35 35.27 -13.12
N ALA A 92 3.26 36.07 -13.71
CA ALA A 92 3.83 35.73 -15.02
C ALA A 92 4.54 34.38 -14.96
N GLY A 93 4.23 33.48 -15.90
CA GLY A 93 4.77 32.13 -15.96
C GLY A 93 3.87 31.03 -15.41
N ASP A 94 2.77 31.38 -14.73
CA ASP A 94 1.77 30.38 -14.34
C ASP A 94 1.18 29.71 -15.56
N THR A 95 1.01 28.39 -15.50
CA THR A 95 0.41 27.65 -16.61
C THR A 95 -1.10 27.50 -16.41
N TYR A 96 -1.81 27.37 -17.52
CA TYR A 96 -3.26 27.17 -17.46
C TYR A 96 -3.77 26.25 -18.56
N GLU A 97 -4.97 25.73 -18.33
CA GLU A 97 -5.79 25.03 -19.31
C GLU A 97 -7.11 25.78 -19.45
N LEU A 98 -7.46 26.15 -20.65
CA LEU A 98 -8.77 26.76 -20.96
C LEU A 98 -9.63 25.73 -21.70
N TRP A 99 -10.83 25.48 -21.16
CA TRP A 99 -11.72 24.41 -21.59
C TRP A 99 -13.01 24.97 -22.18
N ASP A 100 -13.36 24.51 -23.35
CA ASP A 100 -14.58 24.90 -24.03
C ASP A 100 -15.79 24.20 -23.41
N SER A 101 -16.88 24.97 -23.21
CA SER A 101 -18.19 24.42 -22.86
C SER A 101 -18.65 23.42 -23.96
N PRO A 102 -19.25 22.28 -23.61
CA PRO A 102 -19.80 21.92 -22.29
C PRO A 102 -18.89 21.11 -21.39
N TYR A 103 -17.62 20.99 -21.72
CA TYR A 103 -16.69 20.15 -20.97
C TYR A 103 -16.10 20.90 -19.77
N SER A 104 -16.26 20.33 -18.57
CA SER A 104 -15.60 20.84 -17.37
C SER A 104 -14.44 19.93 -16.95
N PRO A 105 -13.33 20.48 -16.46
CA PRO A 105 -12.20 19.68 -15.93
C PRO A 105 -12.61 18.67 -14.87
N ASP A 106 -13.52 19.05 -13.97
CA ASP A 106 -13.97 18.19 -12.88
C ASP A 106 -14.77 16.99 -13.40
N ALA A 107 -15.65 17.19 -14.39
CA ALA A 107 -16.34 16.08 -15.05
C ALA A 107 -15.36 15.14 -15.76
N ILE A 108 -14.28 15.67 -16.34
CA ILE A 108 -13.24 14.83 -16.94
C ILE A 108 -12.49 14.01 -15.85
N HIS A 109 -12.24 14.59 -14.67
CA HIS A 109 -11.68 13.83 -13.54
C HIS A 109 -12.59 12.65 -13.14
N ASP A 110 -13.90 12.90 -13.07
CA ASP A 110 -14.88 11.85 -12.77
C ASP A 110 -14.87 10.76 -13.85
N PHE A 111 -14.79 11.10 -15.14
CA PHE A 111 -14.71 10.11 -16.22
C PHE A 111 -13.41 9.33 -16.20
N ILE A 112 -12.28 9.94 -15.81
CA ILE A 112 -11.01 9.23 -15.59
C ILE A 112 -11.21 8.19 -14.48
N ASN A 113 -11.73 8.58 -13.34
CA ASN A 113 -11.94 7.68 -12.20
C ASN A 113 -13.00 6.60 -12.50
N GLN A 114 -14.07 6.92 -13.21
CA GLN A 114 -15.04 5.92 -13.71
C GLN A 114 -14.40 4.92 -14.66
N SER A 115 -13.45 5.35 -15.50
CA SER A 115 -12.70 4.45 -16.36
C SER A 115 -11.84 3.48 -15.55
N ILE A 116 -11.15 3.96 -14.50
CA ILE A 116 -10.37 3.12 -13.59
C ILE A 116 -11.29 2.10 -12.90
N ILE A 117 -12.44 2.53 -12.36
CA ILE A 117 -13.40 1.64 -11.71
C ILE A 117 -13.92 0.57 -12.68
N SER A 118 -14.18 0.93 -13.93
CA SER A 118 -14.75 0.00 -14.93
C SER A 118 -13.83 -1.16 -15.29
N ILE A 119 -12.52 -1.01 -15.04
CA ILE A 119 -11.52 -2.03 -15.38
C ILE A 119 -11.09 -2.89 -14.18
N THR A 120 -11.66 -2.65 -13.01
CA THR A 120 -11.27 -3.29 -11.73
C THR A 120 -11.18 -4.82 -11.81
N GLY A 121 -11.89 -5.48 -12.70
CA GLY A 121 -11.79 -6.94 -12.91
C GLY A 121 -10.57 -7.40 -13.73
N ASN A 122 -9.84 -6.50 -14.38
CA ASN A 122 -8.76 -6.81 -15.31
C ASN A 122 -7.39 -6.23 -14.91
N ALA A 123 -7.38 -5.16 -14.13
CA ALA A 123 -6.15 -4.49 -13.68
C ALA A 123 -6.18 -4.35 -12.16
N TYR A 124 -5.20 -4.93 -11.52
CA TYR A 124 -4.97 -4.85 -10.08
C TYR A 124 -3.50 -4.58 -9.83
N ASP A 125 -3.24 -3.78 -8.83
CA ASP A 125 -1.89 -3.62 -8.31
C ASP A 125 -1.43 -4.96 -7.72
N PRO A 126 -0.36 -5.59 -8.24
CA PRO A 126 0.08 -6.89 -7.76
C PRO A 126 0.70 -6.77 -6.37
N ILE A 127 0.17 -7.54 -5.42
CA ILE A 127 0.64 -7.56 -4.03
C ILE A 127 1.06 -8.98 -3.66
N GLU A 128 2.21 -9.08 -3.01
CA GLU A 128 2.64 -10.27 -2.27
C GLU A 128 2.67 -9.95 -0.77
N ASN A 129 2.05 -10.80 0.02
CA ASN A 129 2.00 -10.66 1.47
C ASN A 129 2.44 -11.95 2.15
N LEU A 130 3.39 -11.83 3.08
CA LEU A 130 4.03 -12.93 3.81
C LEU A 130 3.65 -12.96 5.31
N GLU A 131 2.64 -12.20 5.72
CA GLU A 131 2.32 -12.00 7.14
C GLU A 131 1.50 -13.12 7.78
N LEU A 132 1.02 -14.09 7.02
CA LEU A 132 0.22 -15.18 7.55
C LEU A 132 1.10 -16.37 7.91
N HIS A 133 0.92 -16.86 9.13
CA HIS A 133 1.65 -18.01 9.62
C HIS A 133 0.70 -19.08 10.16
N GLY A 134 0.85 -20.31 9.70
CA GLY A 134 0.08 -21.46 10.20
C GLY A 134 0.55 -21.89 11.59
N ASP A 135 -0.36 -22.34 12.44
CA ASP A 135 -0.06 -22.95 13.73
C ASP A 135 -0.50 -24.43 13.80
N GLY A 136 -0.85 -25.00 12.64
CA GLY A 136 -1.36 -26.38 12.52
C GLY A 136 -2.80 -26.58 13.00
N HIS A 137 -3.42 -25.56 13.63
CA HIS A 137 -4.78 -25.65 14.20
C HIS A 137 -5.67 -24.49 13.78
N GLN A 138 -5.10 -23.32 13.46
CA GLN A 138 -5.87 -22.14 13.06
C GLN A 138 -6.46 -22.35 11.67
N ALA A 139 -7.77 -22.18 11.58
CA ALA A 139 -8.52 -22.32 10.34
C ALA A 139 -8.76 -20.98 9.64
N ARG A 140 -8.73 -19.86 10.36
CA ARG A 140 -9.11 -18.54 9.88
C ARG A 140 -7.98 -17.55 10.06
N PHE A 141 -7.72 -16.77 9.03
CA PHE A 141 -6.66 -15.75 8.98
C PHE A 141 -7.26 -14.49 8.39
N ASP A 142 -7.06 -13.37 9.04
CA ASP A 142 -7.45 -12.05 8.52
C ASP A 142 -6.70 -11.78 7.21
N ILE A 143 -7.43 -11.45 6.17
CA ILE A 143 -6.81 -11.02 4.89
C ILE A 143 -6.39 -9.57 5.05
N PRO A 144 -5.11 -9.22 4.76
CA PRO A 144 -4.65 -7.84 4.81
C PRO A 144 -5.55 -6.88 4.03
N SER A 145 -5.78 -5.69 4.58
CA SER A 145 -6.76 -4.72 4.04
C SER A 145 -6.45 -4.25 2.62
N ASN A 146 -5.18 -4.29 2.24
CA ASN A 146 -4.69 -3.93 0.91
C ASN A 146 -4.80 -5.06 -0.13
N ILE A 147 -5.44 -6.19 0.22
CA ILE A 147 -5.70 -7.29 -0.73
C ILE A 147 -7.20 -7.40 -0.98
N SER A 148 -7.66 -6.97 -2.13
CA SER A 148 -9.06 -7.13 -2.56
C SER A 148 -9.29 -8.39 -3.41
N MET A 149 -8.22 -9.03 -3.85
CA MET A 149 -8.28 -10.22 -4.67
C MET A 149 -7.11 -11.16 -4.41
N ILE A 150 -7.38 -12.45 -4.27
CA ILE A 150 -6.34 -13.48 -4.10
C ILE A 150 -6.23 -14.31 -5.38
N ARG A 151 -5.03 -14.37 -5.93
CA ARG A 151 -4.66 -15.19 -7.08
C ARG A 151 -4.23 -16.58 -6.66
N LYS A 152 -3.30 -16.66 -5.70
CA LYS A 152 -2.76 -17.90 -5.16
C LYS A 152 -2.35 -17.72 -3.70
N ILE A 153 -2.32 -18.83 -3.00
CA ILE A 153 -1.72 -18.94 -1.68
C ILE A 153 -0.61 -19.95 -1.81
N GLU A 154 0.54 -19.64 -1.28
CA GLU A 154 1.69 -20.50 -1.21
C GLU A 154 2.07 -20.65 0.26
N TYR A 155 2.57 -21.80 0.61
CA TYR A 155 3.16 -22.05 1.92
C TYR A 155 4.60 -22.55 1.72
N ARG A 156 5.40 -22.36 2.75
CA ARG A 156 6.79 -22.80 2.73
C ARG A 156 6.83 -24.28 3.03
N ASP A 157 7.21 -25.10 2.08
CA ASP A 157 7.29 -26.56 2.31
C ASP A 157 8.37 -26.84 3.35
N LYS A 158 8.01 -27.62 4.34
CA LYS A 158 8.76 -28.20 5.45
C LYS A 158 10.21 -27.76 5.54
N VAL A 159 10.41 -26.49 5.94
CA VAL A 159 11.70 -26.07 6.46
C VAL A 159 11.94 -26.89 7.72
N SER A 160 13.07 -27.53 7.83
CA SER A 160 13.51 -28.08 9.10
C SER A 160 13.51 -26.92 10.11
N ALA A 161 12.66 -27.01 11.10
CA ALA A 161 12.53 -25.98 12.11
C ALA A 161 12.52 -26.63 13.49
N THR A 162 13.10 -25.94 14.47
CA THR A 162 12.99 -26.34 15.87
C THR A 162 12.47 -25.16 16.69
N ARG A 163 11.37 -25.35 17.41
CA ARG A 163 10.85 -24.33 18.31
C ARG A 163 11.76 -24.20 19.51
N ILE A 164 12.26 -22.99 19.74
CA ILE A 164 13.07 -22.64 20.91
C ILE A 164 12.13 -22.33 22.08
N HIS A 165 11.19 -21.39 21.89
CA HIS A 165 10.22 -21.01 22.90
C HIS A 165 8.87 -20.65 22.28
N ALA A 166 7.77 -21.17 22.85
CA ALA A 166 6.43 -20.94 22.33
C ALA A 166 5.79 -19.62 22.79
N CYS A 167 6.46 -18.87 23.66
CA CYS A 167 6.01 -17.63 24.28
C CYS A 167 4.62 -17.71 24.97
N ASN A 168 4.25 -18.91 25.42
CA ASN A 168 3.03 -19.17 26.18
C ASN A 168 3.31 -19.36 27.70
N ALA A 169 4.51 -18.99 28.14
CA ALA A 169 4.95 -18.85 29.53
C ALA A 169 5.74 -17.55 29.67
N THR A 170 5.85 -17.01 30.87
CA THR A 170 6.73 -15.87 31.19
C THR A 170 8.17 -16.32 31.22
N PHE A 171 9.11 -15.42 30.94
CA PHE A 171 10.53 -15.66 31.12
C PHE A 171 10.86 -15.52 32.62
N ASP A 172 11.16 -16.62 33.28
CA ASP A 172 11.21 -16.66 34.75
C ASP A 172 12.60 -16.97 35.34
N GLU A 173 13.61 -17.15 34.50
CA GLU A 173 14.97 -17.48 34.95
C GLU A 173 15.67 -16.24 35.55
N LYS A 174 15.63 -15.10 34.84
CA LYS A 174 16.13 -13.81 35.33
C LYS A 174 15.23 -12.68 34.81
N THR A 175 14.93 -11.73 35.66
CA THR A 175 14.19 -10.52 35.28
C THR A 175 14.85 -9.32 35.97
N ASP A 176 15.27 -8.34 35.19
CA ASP A 176 15.65 -7.03 35.74
C ASP A 176 14.40 -6.28 36.23
N GLY A 177 14.57 -5.45 37.26
CA GLY A 177 13.44 -4.93 38.06
C GLY A 177 12.45 -4.04 37.29
N ASP A 178 12.82 -3.57 36.13
CA ASP A 178 12.02 -2.65 35.32
C ASP A 178 11.11 -3.34 34.28
N PHE A 179 11.09 -4.68 34.27
CA PHE A 179 10.22 -5.48 33.41
C PHE A 179 9.08 -6.11 34.20
N THR A 180 7.87 -5.94 33.74
CA THR A 180 6.69 -6.67 34.24
C THR A 180 6.14 -7.57 33.16
N GLN A 181 6.10 -8.86 33.41
CA GLN A 181 5.70 -9.87 32.44
C GLN A 181 4.27 -10.37 32.68
N SER A 182 3.58 -10.70 31.64
CA SER A 182 2.26 -11.34 31.65
C SER A 182 2.03 -12.08 30.34
N LEU A 183 0.95 -12.84 30.28
CA LEU A 183 0.55 -13.56 29.07
C LEU A 183 -0.70 -12.90 28.47
N ASP A 184 -0.65 -12.61 27.18
CA ASP A 184 -1.76 -11.99 26.47
C ASP A 184 -2.50 -13.04 25.63
N THR A 185 -3.76 -13.32 25.96
CA THR A 185 -4.60 -14.28 25.24
C THR A 185 -5.35 -13.67 24.06
N LYS A 186 -5.37 -12.34 23.96
CA LYS A 186 -6.09 -11.61 22.92
C LYS A 186 -5.17 -11.14 21.81
N ASP A 187 -4.05 -10.53 22.19
CA ASP A 187 -3.07 -9.96 21.27
C ASP A 187 -1.89 -10.94 21.09
N LYS A 188 -2.02 -11.86 20.14
CA LYS A 188 -1.10 -12.96 19.88
C LYS A 188 -1.08 -13.29 18.39
N LYS A 189 -0.06 -14.02 17.95
CA LYS A 189 0.06 -14.51 16.57
C LYS A 189 -0.06 -16.02 16.46
N GLN A 190 0.47 -16.77 17.43
CA GLN A 190 0.40 -18.22 17.42
C GLN A 190 -0.13 -18.81 18.74
N GLY A 191 -0.62 -20.03 18.66
CA GLY A 191 -1.04 -20.79 19.84
C GLY A 191 -2.14 -20.12 20.67
N SER A 192 -2.06 -20.24 21.99
CA SER A 192 -3.09 -19.77 22.93
C SER A 192 -2.84 -18.35 23.46
N GLN A 193 -1.60 -17.89 23.50
CA GLN A 193 -1.20 -16.62 24.10
C GLN A 193 0.20 -16.20 23.63
N ALA A 194 0.53 -14.92 23.78
CA ALA A 194 1.86 -14.35 23.55
C ALA A 194 2.45 -13.83 24.85
N LEU A 195 3.77 -13.82 24.97
CA LEU A 195 4.47 -13.20 26.07
C LEU A 195 4.43 -11.67 25.92
N LYS A 196 3.91 -11.00 26.92
CA LYS A 196 3.80 -9.54 27.02
C LYS A 196 4.73 -9.03 28.10
N MET A 197 5.60 -8.10 27.76
CA MET A 197 6.55 -7.44 28.65
C MET A 197 6.26 -5.95 28.69
N VAL A 198 5.91 -5.45 29.87
CA VAL A 198 5.79 -4.01 30.13
C VAL A 198 7.13 -3.53 30.66
N ILE A 199 7.76 -2.62 29.95
CA ILE A 199 9.06 -2.03 30.27
C ILE A 199 8.80 -0.66 30.86
N ALA A 200 9.24 -0.42 32.08
CA ALA A 200 9.06 0.84 32.78
C ALA A 200 9.99 1.94 32.22
N ALA A 201 9.65 3.20 32.48
CA ALA A 201 10.48 4.34 32.06
C ALA A 201 11.87 4.41 32.72
N GLY A 202 12.09 3.61 33.77
CA GLY A 202 13.38 3.52 34.48
C GLY A 202 14.31 2.43 33.92
N ALA A 203 13.84 1.64 32.95
CA ALA A 203 14.66 0.61 32.33
C ALA A 203 15.87 1.22 31.64
N SER A 204 17.02 0.58 31.79
CA SER A 204 18.31 1.04 31.28
C SER A 204 18.76 0.18 30.12
N ALA A 205 19.59 0.74 29.25
CA ALA A 205 20.25 -0.04 28.21
C ALA A 205 21.09 -1.17 28.83
N GLY A 206 20.87 -2.40 28.33
CA GLY A 206 21.48 -3.61 28.87
C GLY A 206 20.62 -4.38 29.89
N ASP A 207 19.44 -3.86 30.27
CA ASP A 207 18.46 -4.62 31.05
C ASP A 207 17.86 -5.75 30.19
N PHE A 208 17.65 -6.92 30.76
CA PHE A 208 17.15 -8.08 30.05
C PHE A 208 16.33 -9.03 30.90
N VAL A 209 15.52 -9.84 30.25
CA VAL A 209 14.79 -10.94 30.85
C VAL A 209 15.13 -12.24 30.14
N THR A 210 15.24 -13.33 30.90
CA THR A 210 15.59 -14.64 30.36
C THR A 210 14.68 -15.74 30.86
N ASP A 211 14.62 -16.80 30.08
CA ASP A 211 13.95 -18.04 30.42
C ASP A 211 14.88 -19.25 30.19
N SER A 212 14.74 -20.24 31.06
CA SER A 212 15.44 -21.50 30.88
C SER A 212 14.62 -22.45 30.00
N ILE A 213 15.28 -23.03 29.02
CA ILE A 213 14.64 -23.96 28.10
C ILE A 213 15.28 -25.33 28.16
N THR A 214 14.54 -26.34 27.74
CA THR A 214 15.16 -27.67 27.49
C THR A 214 16.20 -27.50 26.40
N SER A 215 17.40 -28.05 26.64
CA SER A 215 18.54 -27.99 25.70
C SER A 215 18.13 -28.27 24.26
N LYS A 216 18.51 -27.34 23.39
CA LYS A 216 18.25 -27.41 21.93
C LYS A 216 19.57 -27.36 21.19
N ASP A 217 19.78 -28.30 20.29
CA ASP A 217 20.82 -28.23 19.29
C ASP A 217 20.28 -27.50 18.06
N ILE A 218 20.78 -26.28 17.85
CA ILE A 218 20.41 -25.47 16.70
C ILE A 218 21.55 -25.27 15.70
N SER A 219 22.63 -26.04 15.82
CA SER A 219 23.84 -25.92 15.00
C SER A 219 23.63 -26.13 13.50
N LYS A 220 22.55 -26.76 13.11
CA LYS A 220 22.17 -26.98 11.69
C LYS A 220 21.26 -25.92 11.10
N TYR A 221 20.84 -24.95 11.91
CA TYR A 221 19.95 -23.88 11.47
C TYR A 221 20.75 -22.62 11.16
N ASP A 222 20.18 -21.76 10.32
CA ASP A 222 20.84 -20.54 9.85
C ASP A 222 20.19 -19.27 10.39
N TYR A 223 18.92 -19.35 10.82
CA TYR A 223 18.12 -18.19 11.22
C TYR A 223 17.26 -18.49 12.44
N ILE A 224 16.95 -17.41 13.16
CA ILE A 224 15.86 -17.38 14.13
C ILE A 224 14.69 -16.60 13.52
N GLU A 225 13.51 -17.15 13.63
CA GLU A 225 12.24 -16.51 13.26
C GLU A 225 11.37 -16.34 14.50
N MET A 226 10.69 -15.20 14.62
CA MET A 226 9.73 -14.91 15.68
C MET A 226 8.77 -13.80 15.29
N TRP A 227 7.67 -13.71 16.00
CA TRP A 227 6.79 -12.55 15.96
C TRP A 227 7.14 -11.58 17.08
N VAL A 228 7.17 -10.28 16.75
CA VAL A 228 7.43 -9.22 17.72
C VAL A 228 6.55 -8.01 17.43
N LYS A 229 6.11 -7.35 18.49
CA LYS A 229 5.32 -6.11 18.46
C LYS A 229 5.77 -5.19 19.58
N SER A 230 5.83 -3.89 19.32
CA SER A 230 6.12 -2.85 20.31
C SER A 230 5.08 -1.75 20.25
N THR A 231 4.72 -1.16 21.38
CA THR A 231 3.85 0.04 21.44
C THR A 231 4.49 1.27 20.83
N VAL A 232 5.84 1.31 20.76
CA VAL A 232 6.60 2.41 20.19
C VAL A 232 7.36 1.92 18.96
N ALA A 233 7.65 2.82 18.02
CA ALA A 233 8.53 2.49 16.90
C ALA A 233 9.96 2.28 17.40
N THR A 234 10.67 1.27 16.88
CA THR A 234 12.06 0.97 17.24
C THR A 234 12.98 1.06 16.04
N SER A 235 14.25 1.35 16.27
CA SER A 235 15.31 1.14 15.28
C SER A 235 15.88 -0.27 15.41
N ALA A 236 16.55 -0.76 14.36
CA ALA A 236 17.22 -2.05 14.42
C ALA A 236 18.23 -2.10 15.56
N GLY A 237 18.18 -3.17 16.37
CA GLY A 237 19.07 -3.38 17.50
C GLY A 237 18.66 -2.70 18.81
N ASN A 238 17.59 -1.89 18.85
CA ASN A 238 17.06 -1.38 20.13
C ASN A 238 16.59 -2.51 21.07
N LEU A 239 16.11 -3.58 20.46
CA LEU A 239 15.78 -4.85 21.13
C LEU A 239 16.66 -5.94 20.55
N LYS A 240 17.10 -6.86 21.37
CA LYS A 240 17.92 -8.01 20.94
C LYS A 240 17.39 -9.30 21.53
N LEU A 241 17.46 -10.37 20.74
CA LEU A 241 17.21 -11.72 21.22
C LEU A 241 18.57 -12.35 21.61
N LEU A 242 18.61 -12.94 22.80
CA LEU A 242 19.78 -13.62 23.35
C LEU A 242 19.55 -15.12 23.34
N LEU A 243 20.54 -15.90 22.93
CA LEU A 243 20.55 -17.35 23.05
C LEU A 243 21.88 -17.79 23.69
N ASP A 244 21.82 -18.70 24.65
CA ASP A 244 23.00 -19.11 25.39
C ASP A 244 22.97 -20.60 25.76
N ASP A 245 24.15 -21.17 25.92
CA ASP A 245 24.41 -22.51 26.49
C ASP A 245 24.67 -22.48 27.99
N THR A 246 24.61 -21.27 28.59
CA THR A 246 24.69 -21.05 30.04
C THR A 246 23.41 -20.46 30.59
N ALA A 247 23.18 -20.60 31.90
CA ALA A 247 22.01 -20.08 32.55
C ALA A 247 21.94 -18.56 32.48
N SER A 248 20.71 -18.04 32.39
CA SER A 248 20.42 -16.61 32.42
C SER A 248 21.09 -15.79 31.33
N CYS A 249 21.41 -16.39 30.19
CA CYS A 249 22.16 -15.74 29.11
C CYS A 249 23.40 -15.00 29.63
N GLY A 250 24.17 -15.65 30.52
CA GLY A 250 25.27 -15.01 31.20
C GLY A 250 26.47 -14.67 30.31
N SER A 251 26.58 -15.34 29.16
CA SER A 251 27.58 -15.09 28.12
C SER A 251 27.03 -15.51 26.76
N PRO A 252 26.06 -14.73 26.22
CA PRO A 252 25.30 -15.18 25.06
C PRO A 252 26.15 -15.62 23.88
N LEU A 253 25.89 -16.83 23.36
CA LEU A 253 26.51 -17.32 22.12
C LEU A 253 25.99 -16.53 20.92
N GLU A 254 24.68 -16.18 20.95
CA GLU A 254 24.03 -15.38 19.93
C GLU A 254 23.36 -14.15 20.54
N THR A 255 23.66 -12.99 19.96
CA THR A 255 23.03 -11.71 20.28
C THR A 255 22.45 -11.13 19.00
N LEU A 256 21.16 -11.38 18.78
CA LEU A 256 20.50 -11.12 17.51
C LEU A 256 19.72 -9.80 17.55
N SER A 257 20.14 -8.83 16.74
CA SER A 257 19.44 -7.55 16.62
C SER A 257 18.06 -7.72 15.99
N ILE A 258 17.01 -7.37 16.72
CA ILE A 258 15.65 -7.31 16.17
C ILE A 258 15.58 -6.15 15.19
N PRO A 259 15.06 -6.33 13.95
CA PRO A 259 14.88 -5.28 12.97
C PRO A 259 14.01 -4.12 13.49
N ALA A 260 14.03 -2.99 12.78
CA ALA A 260 13.17 -1.86 13.10
C ALA A 260 11.67 -2.24 13.06
N LEU A 261 10.92 -1.83 14.08
CA LEU A 261 9.49 -2.12 14.22
C LEU A 261 8.65 -0.85 14.07
N SER A 262 7.52 -0.97 13.41
CA SER A 262 6.47 0.06 13.45
C SER A 262 5.67 -0.05 14.74
N ALA A 263 5.28 1.09 15.32
CA ALA A 263 4.50 1.12 16.55
C ALA A 263 3.17 0.35 16.40
N ASN A 264 2.81 -0.43 17.41
CA ASN A 264 1.57 -1.20 17.51
C ASN A 264 1.33 -2.24 16.40
N THR A 265 2.38 -2.63 15.65
CA THR A 265 2.26 -3.56 14.53
C THR A 265 3.02 -4.85 14.84
N TRP A 266 2.35 -5.99 14.72
CA TRP A 266 3.03 -7.28 14.74
C TRP A 266 3.90 -7.44 13.51
N THR A 267 5.18 -7.69 13.72
CA THR A 267 6.16 -7.90 12.67
C THR A 267 6.75 -9.31 12.78
N PHE A 268 6.70 -10.07 11.70
CA PHE A 268 7.46 -11.30 11.59
C PHE A 268 8.90 -10.96 11.27
N VAL A 269 9.82 -11.35 12.16
CA VAL A 269 11.23 -11.04 12.00
C VAL A 269 12.03 -12.31 11.78
N ARG A 270 13.06 -12.20 10.97
CA ARG A 270 14.02 -13.24 10.67
C ARG A 270 15.43 -12.69 10.86
N MET A 271 16.21 -13.33 11.72
CA MET A 271 17.54 -12.89 12.10
C MET A 271 18.54 -14.01 11.84
N ALA A 272 19.62 -13.71 11.13
CA ALA A 272 20.66 -14.69 10.86
C ALA A 272 21.45 -15.03 12.14
N LEU A 273 21.69 -16.31 12.38
CA LEU A 273 22.64 -16.76 13.40
C LEU A 273 24.06 -16.37 12.97
N SER A 274 24.87 -15.93 13.93
CA SER A 274 26.23 -15.46 13.65
C SER A 274 27.25 -16.61 13.54
N ASN A 275 27.09 -17.62 14.38
CA ASN A 275 27.99 -18.79 14.38
C ASN A 275 27.25 -20.07 14.80
N PRO A 276 26.29 -20.55 14.02
CA PRO A 276 25.40 -21.65 14.40
C PRO A 276 26.19 -22.94 14.76
N ASN A 277 27.38 -23.18 14.21
CA ASN A 277 28.15 -24.37 14.51
C ASN A 277 28.49 -24.53 16.00
N THR A 278 28.44 -23.47 16.79
CA THR A 278 28.69 -23.50 18.25
C THR A 278 27.42 -23.73 19.07
N ASP A 279 26.26 -23.57 18.46
CA ASP A 279 24.94 -23.56 19.13
C ASP A 279 24.40 -24.99 19.34
N THR A 280 25.20 -25.87 19.88
CA THR A 280 24.90 -27.30 20.01
C THR A 280 24.03 -27.62 21.23
N ALA A 281 23.87 -26.68 22.19
CA ALA A 281 23.22 -26.95 23.48
C ALA A 281 22.58 -25.67 24.08
N ILE A 282 21.76 -24.93 23.33
CA ILE A 282 21.09 -23.75 23.83
C ILE A 282 20.14 -24.13 24.98
N ILE A 283 20.31 -23.54 26.15
CA ILE A 283 19.49 -23.78 27.35
C ILE A 283 18.84 -22.54 27.92
N SER A 284 19.19 -21.36 27.41
CA SER A 284 18.63 -20.09 27.86
C SER A 284 18.26 -19.21 26.66
N VAL A 285 17.14 -18.51 26.74
CA VAL A 285 16.66 -17.52 25.77
C VAL A 285 16.32 -16.24 26.50
N GLY A 286 16.65 -15.09 25.91
CA GLY A 286 16.38 -13.79 26.55
C GLY A 286 15.99 -12.70 25.57
N LEU A 287 15.35 -11.65 26.09
CA LEU A 287 15.12 -10.38 25.41
C LEU A 287 15.89 -9.28 26.15
N GLU A 288 16.78 -8.61 25.43
CA GLU A 288 17.57 -7.47 25.93
C GLU A 288 16.99 -6.16 25.40
N TYR A 289 16.91 -5.17 26.29
CA TYR A 289 16.56 -3.78 26.02
C TYR A 289 17.87 -2.98 25.87
N ASP A 290 18.36 -2.83 24.65
CA ASP A 290 19.69 -2.26 24.37
C ASP A 290 19.71 -0.73 24.26
N SER A 291 18.56 -0.10 24.06
CA SER A 291 18.45 1.35 23.94
C SER A 291 17.21 1.87 24.65
N ASP A 292 17.36 2.99 25.34
CA ASP A 292 16.26 3.61 26.05
C ASP A 292 15.15 4.11 25.06
N LEU A 293 14.03 3.43 25.08
CA LEU A 293 12.82 3.75 24.30
C LEU A 293 11.75 4.45 25.15
N GLY A 294 12.05 4.75 26.42
CA GLY A 294 11.07 5.14 27.43
C GLY A 294 10.13 3.99 27.79
N ALA A 295 9.06 4.33 28.50
CA ALA A 295 8.05 3.32 28.88
C ALA A 295 7.41 2.74 27.62
N CYS A 296 7.48 1.42 27.45
CA CYS A 296 6.88 0.73 26.31
C CYS A 296 6.38 -0.66 26.69
N THR A 297 5.64 -1.29 25.82
CA THR A 297 5.24 -2.69 25.95
C THR A 297 5.68 -3.45 24.71
N VAL A 298 6.31 -4.60 24.93
CA VAL A 298 6.76 -5.50 23.86
C VAL A 298 6.02 -6.82 24.00
N TRP A 299 5.55 -7.35 22.89
CA TRP A 299 5.04 -8.72 22.79
C TRP A 299 5.96 -9.53 21.92
N ILE A 300 6.22 -10.75 22.32
CA ILE A 300 6.92 -11.74 21.51
C ILE A 300 6.12 -13.03 21.44
N ASP A 301 6.25 -13.73 20.31
CA ASP A 301 5.51 -14.98 20.07
C ASP A 301 6.31 -15.90 19.13
N ASP A 302 6.29 -17.20 19.41
CA ASP A 302 6.84 -18.29 18.61
C ASP A 302 8.29 -18.12 18.12
N ILE A 303 9.25 -18.26 19.03
CA ILE A 303 10.68 -18.24 18.72
C ILE A 303 11.10 -19.60 18.19
N SER A 304 11.58 -19.66 16.94
CA SER A 304 11.97 -20.89 16.26
C SER A 304 13.27 -20.73 15.48
N ALA A 305 14.13 -21.75 15.53
CA ALA A 305 15.31 -21.84 14.65
C ALA A 305 14.92 -22.54 13.35
N VAL A 306 15.38 -22.01 12.21
CA VAL A 306 15.03 -22.48 10.88
C VAL A 306 16.26 -22.60 9.97
N GLU A 307 16.26 -23.57 9.06
CA GLU A 307 17.28 -23.71 8.04
C GLU A 307 17.20 -22.62 6.97
N ASN A 308 18.26 -22.46 6.20
CA ASN A 308 18.34 -21.49 5.12
C ASN A 308 17.23 -21.69 4.06
N ASP A 309 16.92 -20.63 3.37
CA ASP A 309 15.79 -20.47 2.46
C ASP A 309 15.98 -21.16 1.10
N THR A 310 16.33 -22.43 1.13
CA THR A 310 16.18 -23.30 -0.05
C THR A 310 14.78 -23.89 -0.16
N ALA A 311 13.90 -23.60 0.81
CA ALA A 311 12.53 -24.09 0.82
C ALA A 311 11.73 -23.53 -0.37
N GLU A 312 11.21 -24.41 -1.18
CA GLU A 312 10.34 -24.05 -2.28
C GLU A 312 8.97 -23.59 -1.75
N TRP A 313 8.44 -22.52 -2.37
CA TRP A 313 7.07 -22.10 -2.15
C TRP A 313 6.13 -23.05 -2.88
N VAL A 314 5.33 -23.79 -2.14
CA VAL A 314 4.35 -24.73 -2.68
C VAL A 314 2.98 -24.07 -2.76
N THR A 315 2.36 -24.12 -3.92
CA THR A 315 1.03 -23.53 -4.10
C THR A 315 -0.02 -24.38 -3.41
N LEU A 316 -0.72 -23.79 -2.45
CA LEU A 316 -1.86 -24.43 -1.77
C LEU A 316 -3.02 -24.62 -2.75
N THR A 317 -3.45 -25.84 -2.91
CA THR A 317 -4.52 -26.20 -3.85
C THR A 317 -5.82 -25.46 -3.51
N ARG A 318 -6.50 -24.89 -4.50
CA ARG A 318 -7.72 -24.08 -4.31
C ARG A 318 -8.86 -24.75 -3.53
N ARG A 319 -8.94 -26.06 -3.55
CA ARG A 319 -9.93 -26.83 -2.78
C ARG A 319 -9.68 -26.78 -1.27
N LEU A 320 -8.46 -26.46 -0.86
CA LEU A 320 -8.01 -26.49 0.53
C LEU A 320 -8.24 -25.15 1.26
N TRP A 321 -8.71 -24.13 0.56
CA TRP A 321 -9.00 -22.82 1.13
C TRP A 321 -10.19 -22.14 0.48
N ARG A 322 -10.80 -21.24 1.20
CA ARG A 322 -11.91 -20.39 0.72
C ARG A 322 -11.79 -19.00 1.35
N ILE A 323 -12.53 -18.04 0.80
CA ILE A 323 -12.68 -16.70 1.37
C ILE A 323 -14.06 -16.63 2.03
N ASP A 324 -14.09 -16.22 3.28
CA ASP A 324 -15.30 -15.78 3.98
C ASP A 324 -15.46 -14.27 3.75
N LYS A 325 -16.44 -13.91 2.93
CA LYS A 325 -16.64 -12.52 2.51
C LYS A 325 -17.21 -11.64 3.62
N GLU A 326 -17.93 -12.20 4.57
CA GLU A 326 -18.53 -11.45 5.68
C GLU A 326 -17.48 -10.97 6.67
N SER A 327 -16.53 -11.83 7.01
CA SER A 327 -15.46 -11.52 7.94
C SER A 327 -14.16 -11.09 7.29
N ARG A 328 -14.04 -11.18 5.96
CA ARG A 328 -12.79 -11.01 5.18
C ARG A 328 -11.68 -11.99 5.58
N ASP A 329 -12.05 -13.20 5.95
CA ASP A 329 -11.07 -14.21 6.34
C ASP A 329 -10.70 -15.12 5.18
N LEU A 330 -9.43 -15.48 5.14
CA LEU A 330 -8.95 -16.69 4.50
C LEU A 330 -9.27 -17.87 5.41
N VAL A 331 -10.06 -18.83 4.94
CA VAL A 331 -10.43 -20.02 5.69
C VAL A 331 -9.77 -21.24 5.06
N LEU A 332 -8.88 -21.89 5.82
CA LEU A 332 -8.34 -23.19 5.45
C LEU A 332 -9.33 -24.31 5.83
N VAL A 333 -9.53 -25.27 4.93
CA VAL A 333 -10.20 -26.52 5.31
C VAL A 333 -9.21 -27.41 6.10
N ARG A 334 -9.69 -28.45 6.77
CA ARG A 334 -8.84 -29.27 7.65
C ARG A 334 -7.59 -29.80 6.94
N ASP A 335 -7.75 -30.39 5.76
CA ASP A 335 -6.61 -30.89 4.98
C ASP A 335 -5.63 -29.77 4.61
N GLY A 336 -6.12 -28.53 4.43
CA GLY A 336 -5.29 -27.34 4.17
C GLY A 336 -4.52 -26.88 5.42
N GLN A 337 -5.11 -27.02 6.61
CA GLN A 337 -4.42 -26.76 7.88
C GLN A 337 -3.30 -27.77 8.10
N ASP A 338 -3.57 -29.06 7.85
CA ASP A 338 -2.59 -30.13 7.98
C ASP A 338 -1.44 -29.97 6.97
N GLU A 339 -1.74 -29.47 5.75
CA GLU A 339 -0.74 -29.24 4.70
C GLU A 339 0.14 -28.03 4.99
N VAL A 340 -0.43 -26.90 5.42
CA VAL A 340 0.29 -25.70 5.80
C VAL A 340 1.08 -25.92 7.11
N GLY A 341 0.48 -26.62 8.08
CA GLY A 341 1.11 -26.90 9.37
C GLY A 341 1.57 -25.60 10.07
N TYR A 342 2.83 -25.57 10.47
CA TYR A 342 3.48 -24.42 11.11
C TYR A 342 4.26 -23.54 10.13
N SER A 343 3.88 -23.52 8.88
CA SER A 343 4.62 -22.83 7.83
C SER A 343 4.15 -21.40 7.63
N LEU A 344 5.07 -20.55 7.18
CA LEU A 344 4.76 -19.21 6.69
C LEU A 344 3.93 -19.33 5.41
N MET A 345 2.89 -18.52 5.30
CA MET A 345 2.05 -18.44 4.10
C MET A 345 2.27 -17.11 3.38
N LYS A 346 2.31 -17.20 2.07
CA LYS A 346 2.36 -16.08 1.15
C LYS A 346 1.07 -15.99 0.35
N ILE A 347 0.40 -14.85 0.44
CA ILE A 347 -0.71 -14.52 -0.43
C ILE A 347 -0.16 -13.72 -1.61
N THR A 348 -0.42 -14.18 -2.82
CA THR A 348 -0.23 -13.40 -4.03
C THR A 348 -1.60 -13.01 -4.56
N GLY A 349 -1.81 -11.72 -4.67
CA GLY A 349 -3.09 -11.15 -5.07
C GLY A 349 -2.92 -9.78 -5.68
N GLY A 350 -3.86 -8.91 -5.43
CA GLY A 350 -3.80 -7.52 -5.83
C GLY A 350 -4.89 -6.70 -5.17
N ASP A 351 -4.71 -5.40 -5.24
CA ASP A 351 -5.71 -4.45 -4.82
C ASP A 351 -6.38 -3.79 -6.04
N LYS A 352 -7.49 -3.11 -5.80
CA LYS A 352 -8.15 -2.29 -6.80
C LYS A 352 -7.23 -1.13 -7.17
N PRO A 353 -7.14 -0.76 -8.46
CA PRO A 353 -6.37 0.40 -8.83
C PRO A 353 -6.83 1.65 -8.07
N ALA A 354 -5.87 2.43 -7.58
CA ALA A 354 -6.15 3.65 -6.86
C ALA A 354 -6.84 4.71 -7.74
N LEU A 355 -7.82 5.41 -7.20
CA LEU A 355 -8.44 6.55 -7.86
C LEU A 355 -7.49 7.74 -7.82
N LEU A 356 -7.50 8.54 -8.87
CA LEU A 356 -6.65 9.71 -8.97
C LEU A 356 -7.33 10.91 -8.29
N THR A 357 -6.81 11.32 -7.13
CA THR A 357 -7.37 12.41 -6.31
C THR A 357 -6.67 13.75 -6.53
N SER A 358 -5.41 13.75 -7.03
CA SER A 358 -4.63 14.95 -7.31
C SER A 358 -4.10 14.96 -8.75
N ASP A 359 -3.71 16.10 -9.26
CA ASP A 359 -3.16 16.26 -10.60
C ASP A 359 -1.78 15.60 -10.79
N SER A 360 -1.05 15.40 -9.69
CA SER A 360 0.24 14.68 -9.64
C SER A 360 0.07 13.15 -9.48
N ALA A 361 -1.11 12.67 -9.07
CA ALA A 361 -1.37 11.24 -8.92
C ALA A 361 -1.24 10.51 -10.27
N THR A 362 -0.48 9.41 -10.26
CA THR A 362 -0.21 8.58 -11.45
C THR A 362 -1.11 7.34 -11.46
N THR A 363 -1.52 6.92 -12.65
CA THR A 363 -2.31 5.69 -12.81
C THR A 363 -1.40 4.48 -13.06
N GLU A 364 -1.81 3.33 -12.54
CA GLU A 364 -1.23 2.00 -12.84
C GLU A 364 -1.99 1.28 -13.95
N VAL A 365 -3.18 1.77 -14.29
CA VAL A 365 -4.00 1.26 -15.37
C VAL A 365 -3.48 1.80 -16.71
N ASP A 366 -3.56 0.98 -17.78
CA ASP A 366 -3.16 1.38 -19.13
C ASP A 366 -3.79 2.71 -19.53
N GLU A 367 -2.95 3.69 -19.83
CA GLU A 367 -3.36 5.05 -20.16
C GLU A 367 -4.22 5.15 -21.40
N ASN A 368 -3.97 4.27 -22.40
CA ASN A 368 -4.74 4.30 -23.64
C ASN A 368 -6.18 3.88 -23.42
N PHE A 369 -6.39 2.90 -22.51
CA PHE A 369 -7.73 2.53 -22.09
C PHE A 369 -8.44 3.69 -21.38
N ILE A 370 -7.79 4.31 -20.40
CA ILE A 370 -8.38 5.41 -19.62
C ILE A 370 -8.74 6.58 -20.53
N ILE A 371 -7.79 7.01 -21.40
CA ILE A 371 -8.00 8.12 -22.32
C ILE A 371 -9.18 7.82 -23.25
N ALA A 372 -9.20 6.63 -23.85
CA ALA A 372 -10.25 6.28 -24.80
C ALA A 372 -11.63 6.16 -24.12
N ASN A 373 -11.71 5.50 -22.96
CA ASN A 373 -12.97 5.32 -22.26
C ASN A 373 -13.51 6.63 -21.68
N ALA A 374 -12.65 7.45 -21.06
CA ALA A 374 -13.05 8.76 -20.54
C ALA A 374 -13.47 9.72 -21.66
N THR A 375 -12.80 9.70 -22.81
CA THR A 375 -13.22 10.47 -24.00
C THR A 375 -14.62 10.02 -24.49
N ASN A 376 -14.86 8.70 -24.53
CA ASN A 376 -16.18 8.16 -24.86
C ASN A 376 -17.26 8.62 -23.87
N LEU A 377 -17.00 8.53 -22.56
CA LEU A 377 -17.93 8.97 -21.52
C LEU A 377 -18.25 10.47 -21.63
N ALA A 378 -17.23 11.30 -21.89
CA ALA A 378 -17.40 12.73 -22.09
C ALA A 378 -18.29 13.04 -23.31
N LEU A 379 -18.10 12.34 -24.43
CA LEU A 379 -18.94 12.50 -25.63
C LEU A 379 -20.40 12.09 -25.38
N ILE A 380 -20.61 10.99 -24.65
CA ILE A 380 -21.96 10.51 -24.31
C ILE A 380 -22.66 11.52 -23.40
N SER A 381 -21.98 12.01 -22.36
CA SER A 381 -22.56 12.93 -21.36
C SER A 381 -23.00 14.26 -21.98
N THR A 382 -22.37 14.69 -23.07
CA THR A 382 -22.60 15.97 -23.72
C THR A 382 -23.47 15.88 -24.99
N SER A 383 -23.99 14.69 -25.34
CA SER A 383 -24.73 14.44 -26.59
C SER A 383 -26.07 15.15 -26.67
N GLY A 384 -26.62 15.65 -25.57
CA GLY A 384 -27.95 16.29 -25.48
C GLY A 384 -27.97 17.83 -25.56
N GLY A 385 -26.83 18.49 -25.86
CA GLY A 385 -26.77 19.95 -25.90
C GLY A 385 -27.32 20.54 -27.20
N PRO A 386 -28.02 21.72 -27.16
CA PRO A 386 -28.70 22.29 -28.32
C PRO A 386 -27.79 22.81 -29.43
N ALA A 387 -26.49 22.91 -29.19
CA ALA A 387 -25.50 23.44 -30.14
C ALA A 387 -24.62 22.37 -30.81
N THR A 388 -24.97 21.09 -30.71
CA THR A 388 -24.09 20.00 -31.16
C THR A 388 -24.78 19.08 -32.16
N ASP A 389 -24.05 18.67 -33.21
CA ASP A 389 -24.50 17.62 -34.09
C ASP A 389 -24.48 16.27 -33.33
N PRO A 390 -25.66 15.73 -32.94
CA PRO A 390 -25.73 14.51 -32.15
C PRO A 390 -25.23 13.28 -32.92
N ASP A 391 -25.31 13.28 -34.23
CA ASP A 391 -24.90 12.15 -35.04
C ASP A 391 -23.36 12.08 -35.19
N ALA A 392 -22.69 13.21 -35.36
CA ALA A 392 -21.23 13.30 -35.35
C ALA A 392 -20.67 12.87 -33.98
N LYS A 393 -21.28 13.29 -32.87
CA LYS A 393 -20.88 12.87 -31.53
C LYS A 393 -21.08 11.38 -31.28
N ARG A 394 -22.18 10.80 -31.76
CA ARG A 394 -22.41 9.34 -31.67
C ARG A 394 -21.37 8.55 -32.43
N GLN A 395 -20.99 9.00 -33.63
CA GLN A 395 -19.93 8.34 -34.42
C GLN A 395 -18.57 8.40 -33.70
N LEU A 396 -18.21 9.57 -33.18
CA LEU A 396 -16.97 9.73 -32.39
C LEU A 396 -17.01 8.89 -31.10
N SER A 397 -18.12 8.86 -30.40
CA SER A 397 -18.31 8.02 -29.22
C SER A 397 -18.13 6.53 -29.55
N ALA A 398 -18.77 6.05 -30.63
CA ALA A 398 -18.61 4.67 -31.10
C ALA A 398 -17.16 4.33 -31.46
N TYR A 399 -16.45 5.27 -32.11
CA TYR A 399 -15.02 5.11 -32.39
C TYR A 399 -14.21 4.96 -31.12
N TRP A 400 -14.36 5.86 -30.14
CA TRP A 400 -13.60 5.82 -28.89
C TRP A 400 -13.98 4.61 -28.03
N ALA A 401 -15.24 4.17 -28.03
CA ALA A 401 -15.66 2.93 -27.40
C ALA A 401 -14.95 1.72 -28.00
N ALA A 402 -14.78 1.66 -29.31
CA ALA A 402 -14.07 0.59 -29.98
C ALA A 402 -12.56 0.61 -29.65
N VAL A 403 -11.96 1.81 -29.54
CA VAL A 403 -10.56 1.98 -29.11
C VAL A 403 -10.38 1.51 -27.67
N ALA A 404 -11.27 1.92 -26.76
CA ALA A 404 -11.26 1.50 -25.37
C ALA A 404 -11.39 -0.03 -25.23
N GLU A 405 -12.31 -0.65 -25.96
CA GLU A 405 -12.50 -2.10 -25.93
C GLU A 405 -11.26 -2.85 -26.50
N ARG A 406 -10.58 -2.30 -27.51
CA ARG A 406 -9.32 -2.87 -27.99
C ARG A 406 -8.23 -2.79 -26.95
N ALA A 407 -8.07 -1.64 -26.28
CA ALA A 407 -7.11 -1.47 -25.20
C ALA A 407 -7.43 -2.41 -24.03
N ARG A 408 -8.70 -2.53 -23.65
CA ARG A 408 -9.15 -3.45 -22.60
C ARG A 408 -8.81 -4.91 -22.88
N ARG A 409 -8.94 -5.35 -24.13
CA ARG A 409 -8.58 -6.73 -24.53
C ARG A 409 -7.08 -7.00 -24.53
N ALA A 410 -6.27 -5.96 -24.62
CA ALA A 410 -4.80 -6.09 -24.55
C ALA A 410 -4.31 -6.24 -23.10
N LEU A 411 -5.15 -5.93 -22.10
CA LEU A 411 -4.79 -6.09 -20.70
C LEU A 411 -4.75 -7.58 -20.31
N PRO A 412 -3.80 -7.97 -19.44
CA PRO A 412 -3.74 -9.35 -19.00
C PRO A 412 -5.03 -9.72 -18.27
N LEU A 413 -5.68 -10.77 -18.75
CA LEU A 413 -6.80 -11.38 -18.06
C LEU A 413 -6.30 -12.01 -16.76
N LEU A 414 -6.84 -11.58 -15.66
CA LEU A 414 -6.59 -12.21 -14.36
C LEU A 414 -7.38 -13.52 -14.30
N VAL A 415 -6.75 -14.59 -14.78
CA VAL A 415 -7.34 -15.93 -14.76
C VAL A 415 -7.17 -16.51 -13.34
N ASN A 416 -8.24 -17.10 -12.84
CA ASN A 416 -8.21 -17.86 -11.58
C ASN A 416 -8.07 -17.05 -10.28
N VAL A 417 -8.70 -15.91 -10.17
CA VAL A 417 -8.73 -15.11 -8.94
C VAL A 417 -9.99 -15.34 -8.12
N ARG A 418 -9.92 -15.13 -6.80
CA ARG A 418 -11.06 -15.02 -5.90
C ARG A 418 -11.15 -13.60 -5.36
N GLN A 419 -12.31 -12.99 -5.50
CA GLN A 419 -12.58 -11.67 -4.91
C GLN A 419 -12.81 -11.82 -3.41
N VAL A 420 -12.24 -10.92 -2.66
CA VAL A 420 -12.36 -10.83 -1.19
C VAL A 420 -13.62 -10.05 -0.81
N GLU A 421 -14.03 -9.07 -1.64
CA GLU A 421 -15.21 -8.23 -1.47
C GLU A 421 -16.41 -8.71 -2.28
#